data_e69ff1ca448c43edcb6112ca08e28092
#
_entry.id   e69ff1ca448c43edcb6112ca08e28092
#
_cell.length_a   1.000
_cell.length_b   1.000
_cell.length_c   1.000
_cell.angle_alpha   90.00
_cell.angle_beta   90.00
_cell.angle_gamma   90.00
#
_symmetry.space_group_name_H-M   'P 1'
#
loop_
_entity.id
_entity.type
_entity.pdbx_description
1 polymer ?
#
loop_
_entity_poly.entity_id
_entity_poly.type
_entity_poly.pdbx_seq_one_letter_code
_entity_poly.pdbx_strand_id
1 'polypeptide(L)'
;MPFRSRSVVSIVASVLFTASASGQEGRHAQGHAENHDWYQELKQPGTGYSCCNGTINGIEGDCRPTRAYLTDEGQWRALIDGKWVMVPPRAVLKQLAPDGRSHICASRSGMIYCFLGGSPKS
;
A
#
# COMPACT_ATOMS: atom_id res chain seq x y z
N MET A 1 14.93 14.81 -70.73
CA MET A 1 14.99 13.75 -69.71
C MET A 1 14.11 14.14 -68.53
N PRO A 2 13.08 13.43 -68.22
CA PRO A 2 12.26 13.81 -67.10
C PRO A 2 12.94 13.39 -65.78
N PHE A 3 13.19 14.36 -64.90
CA PHE A 3 13.59 14.11 -63.55
C PHE A 3 12.42 13.60 -62.76
N ARG A 4 12.47 12.35 -62.33
CA ARG A 4 11.50 11.81 -61.39
C ARG A 4 11.90 12.26 -59.98
N SER A 5 11.18 13.22 -59.48
CA SER A 5 11.23 13.59 -58.07
C SER A 5 10.69 12.41 -57.23
N ARG A 6 11.54 11.76 -56.47
CA ARG A 6 11.12 10.80 -55.47
C ARG A 6 10.79 11.58 -54.20
N SER A 7 9.49 11.76 -53.98
CA SER A 7 9.01 12.27 -52.69
C SER A 7 9.28 11.23 -51.62
N VAL A 8 10.18 11.55 -50.75
CA VAL A 8 10.41 10.76 -49.53
C VAL A 8 9.30 11.15 -48.55
N VAL A 9 8.35 10.27 -48.36
CA VAL A 9 7.33 10.42 -47.32
C VAL A 9 7.98 10.03 -45.98
N SER A 10 8.36 11.02 -45.21
CA SER A 10 8.80 10.78 -43.83
C SER A 10 7.57 10.46 -42.99
N ILE A 11 7.43 9.20 -42.64
CA ILE A 11 6.44 8.76 -41.65
C ILE A 11 7.02 9.10 -40.32
N VAL A 12 6.51 10.16 -39.69
CA VAL A 12 6.79 10.46 -38.28
C VAL A 12 5.90 9.54 -37.46
N ALA A 13 6.49 8.49 -36.92
CA ALA A 13 5.83 7.65 -35.95
C ALA A 13 5.73 8.43 -34.64
N SER A 14 4.54 8.96 -34.34
CA SER A 14 4.23 9.55 -33.04
C SER A 14 4.11 8.42 -32.03
N VAL A 15 5.14 8.26 -31.21
CA VAL A 15 5.08 7.35 -30.07
C VAL A 15 4.25 8.04 -28.99
N LEU A 16 3.03 7.59 -28.82
CA LEU A 16 2.18 8.02 -27.70
C LEU A 16 2.67 7.31 -26.44
N PHE A 17 3.38 8.04 -25.59
CA PHE A 17 3.67 7.57 -24.25
C PHE A 17 2.40 7.73 -23.40
N THR A 18 1.71 6.63 -23.14
CA THR A 18 0.68 6.62 -22.12
C THR A 18 1.37 6.56 -20.76
N ALA A 19 1.51 7.69 -20.14
CA ALA A 19 1.93 7.74 -18.73
C ALA A 19 0.81 7.14 -17.89
N SER A 20 1.01 5.95 -17.35
CA SER A 20 0.14 5.40 -16.32
C SER A 20 0.29 6.24 -15.08
N ALA A 21 -0.70 7.09 -14.80
CA ALA A 21 -0.73 7.86 -13.58
C ALA A 21 -1.12 6.95 -12.41
N SER A 22 -0.17 6.23 -11.84
CA SER A 22 -0.33 5.58 -10.54
C SER A 22 0.13 6.54 -9.44
N GLY A 23 -0.50 7.74 -9.37
CA GLY A 23 -0.09 8.82 -8.49
C GLY A 23 -0.12 8.49 -7.00
N GLN A 24 -0.77 7.38 -6.60
CA GLN A 24 -0.83 6.95 -5.20
C GLN A 24 0.32 6.02 -4.83
N GLU A 25 0.76 5.13 -5.71
CA GLU A 25 1.86 4.23 -5.43
C GLU A 25 3.21 4.95 -5.27
N GLY A 26 3.37 6.15 -5.83
CA GLY A 26 4.53 7.01 -5.61
C GLY A 26 4.61 7.59 -4.18
N ARG A 27 3.49 7.66 -3.46
CA ARG A 27 3.36 8.21 -2.09
C ARG A 27 3.22 7.13 -1.02
N HIS A 28 2.75 5.96 -1.41
CA HIS A 28 2.41 4.85 -0.52
C HIS A 28 3.13 3.58 -0.95
N ALA A 29 3.21 2.62 -0.04
CA ALA A 29 3.80 1.33 -0.32
C ALA A 29 3.01 0.55 -1.38
N GLN A 30 3.67 -0.42 -2.00
CA GLN A 30 3.09 -1.29 -3.01
C GLN A 30 1.85 -2.00 -2.46
N GLY A 31 0.78 -2.03 -3.25
CA GLY A 31 -0.50 -2.63 -2.89
C GLY A 31 -1.47 -1.67 -2.19
N HIS A 32 -1.05 -0.46 -1.85
CA HIS A 32 -1.94 0.53 -1.22
C HIS A 32 -3.08 0.94 -2.15
N ALA A 33 -2.76 1.24 -3.41
CA ALA A 33 -3.74 1.79 -4.36
C ALA A 33 -4.92 0.84 -4.61
N GLU A 34 -4.70 -0.47 -4.63
CA GLU A 34 -5.75 -1.48 -4.85
C GLU A 34 -6.78 -1.50 -3.71
N ASN A 35 -6.37 -1.12 -2.50
CA ASN A 35 -7.19 -1.16 -1.31
C ASN A 35 -7.48 0.22 -0.73
N HIS A 36 -7.18 1.27 -1.48
CA HIS A 36 -7.21 2.65 -1.00
C HIS A 36 -8.53 3.04 -0.32
N ASP A 37 -9.66 2.78 -0.98
CA ASP A 37 -10.98 3.16 -0.46
C ASP A 37 -11.29 2.44 0.85
N TRP A 38 -10.94 1.17 0.92
CA TRP A 38 -11.13 0.40 2.13
C TRP A 38 -10.21 0.86 3.27
N TYR A 39 -8.93 1.14 2.97
CA TYR A 39 -8.01 1.63 3.99
C TYR A 39 -8.45 2.93 4.64
N GLN A 40 -9.14 3.80 3.90
CA GLN A 40 -9.63 5.06 4.44
C GLN A 40 -10.73 4.88 5.49
N GLU A 41 -11.41 3.75 5.47
CA GLU A 41 -12.46 3.43 6.45
C GLU A 41 -11.89 2.91 7.78
N LEU A 42 -10.64 2.47 7.78
CA LEU A 42 -10.01 1.90 8.96
C LEU A 42 -9.74 2.96 10.03
N LYS A 43 -10.09 2.64 11.26
CA LYS A 43 -9.90 3.50 12.42
C LYS A 43 -9.01 2.84 13.46
N GLN A 44 -8.12 3.63 14.05
CA GLN A 44 -7.26 3.19 15.12
C GLN A 44 -8.09 2.80 16.34
N PRO A 45 -7.81 1.65 16.96
CA PRO A 45 -8.48 1.27 18.21
C PRO A 45 -8.22 2.30 19.30
N GLY A 46 -9.25 2.64 20.04
CA GLY A 46 -9.16 3.54 21.19
C GLY A 46 -9.20 5.04 20.87
N THR A 47 -8.62 5.48 19.78
CA THR A 47 -8.60 6.91 19.41
C THR A 47 -9.65 7.27 18.36
N GLY A 48 -10.00 6.33 17.47
CA GLY A 48 -10.88 6.60 16.33
C GLY A 48 -10.25 7.39 15.20
N TYR A 49 -8.95 7.70 15.27
CA TYR A 49 -8.23 8.34 14.19
C TYR A 49 -8.07 7.38 13.00
N SER A 50 -7.98 7.93 11.79
CA SER A 50 -7.74 7.13 10.60
C SER A 50 -6.44 6.34 10.71
N CYS A 51 -6.45 5.09 10.28
CA CYS A 51 -5.23 4.27 10.18
C CYS A 51 -4.29 4.76 9.08
N CYS A 52 -4.83 5.26 7.97
CA CYS A 52 -4.08 5.60 6.79
C CYS A 52 -3.85 7.10 6.64
N ASN A 53 -4.92 7.89 6.76
CA ASN A 53 -4.86 9.34 6.58
C ASN A 53 -4.69 10.12 7.88
N GLY A 54 -4.74 9.44 9.03
CA GLY A 54 -4.49 10.08 10.30
C GLY A 54 -3.03 10.45 10.44
N THR A 55 -2.77 11.67 10.88
CA THR A 55 -1.42 12.07 11.26
C THR A 55 -1.29 12.09 12.77
N ILE A 56 -0.21 11.53 13.29
CA ILE A 56 0.20 11.70 14.67
C ILE A 56 1.49 12.52 14.63
N ASN A 57 1.48 13.71 15.20
CA ASN A 57 2.61 14.63 15.14
C ASN A 57 3.05 14.94 13.69
N GLY A 58 2.10 15.03 12.76
CA GLY A 58 2.40 15.31 11.35
C GLY A 58 2.94 14.13 10.55
N ILE A 59 2.97 12.93 11.13
CA ILE A 59 3.45 11.71 10.46
C ILE A 59 2.24 10.90 9.99
N GLU A 60 2.14 10.71 8.69
CA GLU A 60 1.08 9.91 8.08
C GLU A 60 1.34 8.41 8.23
N GLY A 61 0.26 7.66 8.44
CA GLY A 61 0.27 6.22 8.31
C GLY A 61 0.19 5.79 6.85
N ASP A 62 0.88 4.74 6.49
CA ASP A 62 0.84 4.12 5.18
C ASP A 62 0.34 2.69 5.32
N CYS A 63 -0.80 2.38 4.68
CA CYS A 63 -1.41 1.06 4.74
C CYS A 63 -1.03 0.22 3.53
N ARG A 64 -0.70 -1.04 3.76
CA ARG A 64 -0.30 -1.98 2.72
C ARG A 64 -0.57 -3.42 3.14
N PRO A 65 -0.70 -4.35 2.17
CA PRO A 65 -0.63 -5.77 2.47
C PRO A 65 0.72 -6.12 3.07
N THR A 66 0.74 -7.07 3.99
CA THR A 66 1.98 -7.55 4.60
C THR A 66 1.90 -9.04 4.88
N ARG A 67 3.06 -9.66 5.04
CA ARG A 67 3.13 -11.01 5.56
C ARG A 67 3.14 -10.94 7.08
N ALA A 68 2.41 -11.84 7.71
CA ALA A 68 2.31 -11.87 9.17
C ALA A 68 2.06 -13.29 9.66
N TYR A 69 2.39 -13.54 10.91
CA TYR A 69 2.06 -14.78 11.57
C TYR A 69 1.75 -14.53 13.06
N LEU A 70 0.94 -15.42 13.59
CA LEU A 70 0.61 -15.41 15.02
C LEU A 70 1.55 -16.36 15.75
N THR A 71 2.19 -15.88 16.82
CA THR A 71 3.05 -16.72 17.67
C THR A 71 2.21 -17.63 18.56
N ASP A 72 2.83 -18.65 19.15
CA ASP A 72 2.17 -19.56 20.08
C ASP A 72 1.64 -18.81 21.33
N GLU A 73 2.25 -17.69 21.69
CA GLU A 73 1.81 -16.82 22.78
C GLU A 73 0.66 -15.88 22.40
N GLY A 74 0.17 -15.96 21.15
CA GLY A 74 -0.91 -15.11 20.67
C GLY A 74 -0.50 -13.71 20.24
N GLN A 75 0.77 -13.50 19.93
CA GLN A 75 1.28 -12.22 19.45
C GLN A 75 1.45 -12.23 17.93
N TRP A 76 1.05 -11.14 17.29
CA TRP A 76 1.28 -10.97 15.85
C TRP A 76 2.69 -10.47 15.57
N ARG A 77 3.30 -11.06 14.56
CA ARG A 77 4.53 -10.60 13.95
C ARG A 77 4.24 -10.22 12.50
N ALA A 78 4.68 -9.06 12.08
CA ALA A 78 4.48 -8.57 10.71
C ALA A 78 5.80 -8.21 10.06
N LEU A 79 5.89 -8.41 8.75
CA LEU A 79 7.07 -8.08 7.98
C LEU A 79 6.98 -6.61 7.53
N ILE A 80 7.92 -5.79 7.98
CA ILE A 80 8.03 -4.39 7.63
C ILE A 80 9.46 -4.13 7.14
N ASP A 81 9.58 -3.73 5.88
CA ASP A 81 10.87 -3.41 5.26
C ASP A 81 11.94 -4.51 5.48
N GLY A 82 11.52 -5.75 5.26
CA GLY A 82 12.40 -6.91 5.39
C GLY A 82 12.67 -7.38 6.82
N LYS A 83 12.02 -6.78 7.83
CA LYS A 83 12.20 -7.15 9.24
C LYS A 83 10.89 -7.63 9.84
N TRP A 84 10.96 -8.70 10.62
CA TRP A 84 9.84 -9.17 11.43
C TRP A 84 9.76 -8.33 12.71
N VAL A 85 8.64 -7.64 12.88
CA VAL A 85 8.41 -6.79 14.05
C VAL A 85 7.19 -7.27 14.82
N MET A 86 7.22 -7.09 16.13
CA MET A 86 6.06 -7.37 16.96
C MET A 86 5.01 -6.29 16.77
N VAL A 87 3.77 -6.72 16.48
CA VAL A 87 2.63 -5.82 16.40
C VAL A 87 2.11 -5.53 17.80
N PRO A 88 2.04 -4.25 18.21
CA PRO A 88 1.46 -3.93 19.48
C PRO A 88 -0.01 -4.38 19.57
N PRO A 89 -0.44 -5.03 20.65
CA PRO A 89 -1.84 -5.46 20.77
C PRO A 89 -2.85 -4.32 20.60
N ARG A 90 -2.49 -3.11 21.01
CA ARG A 90 -3.33 -1.91 20.85
C ARG A 90 -3.62 -1.55 19.39
N ALA A 91 -2.78 -2.00 18.46
CA ALA A 91 -2.94 -1.71 17.03
C ALA A 91 -3.76 -2.75 16.28
N VAL A 92 -4.03 -3.89 16.89
CA VAL A 92 -4.73 -5.01 16.25
C VAL A 92 -6.22 -4.70 16.15
N LEU A 93 -6.72 -4.63 14.90
CA LEU A 93 -8.13 -4.51 14.61
C LEU A 93 -8.80 -5.89 14.65
N LYS A 94 -10.04 -5.93 15.12
CA LYS A 94 -10.80 -7.18 15.22
C LYS A 94 -11.44 -7.63 13.90
N GLN A 95 -11.60 -6.70 12.95
CA GLN A 95 -12.20 -6.99 11.67
C GLN A 95 -11.19 -7.70 10.75
N LEU A 96 -11.71 -8.47 9.80
CA LEU A 96 -10.92 -9.08 8.74
C LEU A 96 -10.89 -8.18 7.53
N ALA A 97 -9.78 -8.24 6.79
CA ALA A 97 -9.69 -7.59 5.49
C ALA A 97 -10.60 -8.27 4.46
N PRO A 98 -11.16 -7.53 3.49
CA PRO A 98 -12.00 -8.12 2.43
C PRO A 98 -11.31 -9.21 1.63
N ASP A 99 -9.99 -9.14 1.46
CA ASP A 99 -9.19 -10.13 0.73
C ASP A 99 -8.69 -11.28 1.61
N GLY A 100 -9.00 -11.27 2.90
CA GLY A 100 -8.56 -12.30 3.85
C GLY A 100 -7.06 -12.29 4.17
N ARG A 101 -6.32 -11.29 3.69
CA ARG A 101 -4.88 -11.16 3.91
C ARG A 101 -4.58 -10.27 5.11
N SER A 102 -3.33 -10.33 5.59
CA SER A 102 -2.85 -9.40 6.60
C SER A 102 -2.50 -8.05 5.99
N HIS A 103 -2.83 -6.98 6.69
CA HIS A 103 -2.53 -5.60 6.31
C HIS A 103 -1.97 -4.83 7.49
N ILE A 104 -1.10 -3.88 7.21
CA ILE A 104 -0.50 -3.04 8.22
C ILE A 104 -0.56 -1.58 7.81
N CYS A 105 -0.82 -0.71 8.78
CA CYS A 105 -0.76 0.73 8.63
C CYS A 105 0.32 1.26 9.58
N ALA A 106 1.39 1.78 9.04
CA ALA A 106 2.53 2.22 9.82
C ALA A 106 3.14 3.50 9.23
N SER A 107 3.81 4.27 10.07
CA SER A 107 4.61 5.40 9.62
C SER A 107 5.93 4.93 9.03
N ARG A 108 6.61 5.85 8.34
CA ARG A 108 7.98 5.60 7.82
C ARG A 108 9.00 5.32 8.92
N SER A 109 8.75 5.84 10.11
CA SER A 109 9.61 5.60 11.28
C SER A 109 9.34 4.27 11.97
N GLY A 110 8.36 3.49 11.48
CA GLY A 110 8.04 2.18 12.03
C GLY A 110 6.99 2.17 13.15
N MET A 111 6.33 3.29 13.41
CA MET A 111 5.21 3.33 14.33
C MET A 111 4.00 2.64 13.71
N ILE A 112 3.47 1.60 14.35
CA ILE A 112 2.32 0.84 13.86
C ILE A 112 1.05 1.46 14.42
N TYR A 113 0.19 1.93 13.51
CA TYR A 113 -1.11 2.51 13.86
C TYR A 113 -2.22 1.46 13.91
N CYS A 114 -2.24 0.58 12.91
CA CYS A 114 -3.27 -0.45 12.77
C CYS A 114 -2.70 -1.70 12.13
N PHE A 115 -3.26 -2.82 12.51
CA PHE A 115 -2.91 -4.11 11.92
C PHE A 115 -4.16 -4.98 11.83
N LEU A 116 -4.32 -5.65 10.71
CA LEU A 116 -5.34 -6.67 10.51
C LEU A 116 -4.66 -7.99 10.22
N GLY A 117 -4.91 -8.97 11.07
CA GLY A 117 -4.43 -10.32 10.86
C GLY A 117 -5.30 -11.03 9.82
N GLY A 118 -4.65 -11.64 8.83
CA GLY A 118 -5.29 -12.50 7.86
C GLY A 118 -5.46 -13.92 8.40
N SER A 119 -5.87 -14.84 7.51
CA SER A 119 -5.89 -16.24 7.87
C SER A 119 -4.47 -16.77 8.15
N PRO A 120 -4.33 -17.83 8.96
CA PRO A 120 -3.01 -18.37 9.32
C PRO A 120 -2.14 -18.80 8.13
N LYS A 121 -2.73 -18.93 6.95
CA LYS A 121 -2.04 -19.34 5.72
C LYS A 121 -1.70 -18.19 4.78
N SER A 122 -2.03 -16.98 5.17
CA SER A 122 -1.79 -15.80 4.31
C SER A 122 -0.40 -15.20 4.49
#